data_fafe5239c1a97cc5a246cc04c49f53af
#
_entry.id   fafe5239c1a97cc5a246cc04c49f53af
#
_cell.length_a   1.000
_cell.length_b   1.000
_cell.length_c   1.000
_cell.angle_alpha   90.00
_cell.angle_beta   90.00
_cell.angle_gamma   90.00
#
_symmetry.space_group_name_H-M   'P 1'
#
loop_
_entity.id
_entity.type
_entity.pdbx_description
1 polymer ?
#
loop_
_entity_poly.entity_id
_entity_poly.type
_entity_poly.pdbx_seq_one_letter_code
_entity_poly.pdbx_strand_id
1 'polypeptide(L)'
;LEASSAASDVYKRQVKSDVVAPDMYKYIDVGEKDEENPLIWDQINPTKHNKWSGYENYAEVIQKSRNRVSESKIFELVDENAKWINAQQNKFDFSLNLNQFSINSDYDNSSIKKFEEIEDYINTLVISSLPYEKIKIKNDTVLESKRKRWNNSLKKDIYLNEAINILEELKLNFIGEN
;
A
#
# COMPACT_ATOMS: atom_id res chain seq x y z
N LEU A 1 -15.11 -17.71 10.12
CA LEU A 1 -16.49 -17.16 9.98
C LEU A 1 -16.54 -15.64 10.21
N GLU A 2 -15.76 -15.09 11.13
CA GLU A 2 -15.70 -13.65 11.38
C GLU A 2 -14.95 -12.89 10.27
N ALA A 3 -13.93 -13.48 9.67
CA ALA A 3 -13.18 -12.88 8.55
C ALA A 3 -14.05 -12.73 7.29
N SER A 4 -14.93 -13.69 6.99
CA SER A 4 -15.88 -13.63 5.86
C SER A 4 -16.91 -12.53 6.04
N SER A 5 -17.39 -12.31 7.27
CA SER A 5 -18.32 -11.22 7.59
C SER A 5 -17.69 -9.84 7.40
N ALA A 6 -16.42 -9.67 7.80
CA ALA A 6 -15.67 -8.43 7.62
C ALA A 6 -15.43 -8.11 6.14
N ALA A 7 -15.07 -9.10 5.32
CA ALA A 7 -14.86 -8.92 3.88
C ALA A 7 -16.16 -8.50 3.17
N SER A 8 -17.31 -9.12 3.50
CA SER A 8 -18.59 -8.75 2.90
C SER A 8 -19.07 -7.35 3.31
N ASP A 9 -18.72 -6.89 4.50
CA ASP A 9 -19.06 -5.54 4.99
C ASP A 9 -18.24 -4.45 4.28
N VAL A 10 -17.03 -4.72 3.88
CA VAL A 10 -16.18 -3.82 3.08
C VAL A 10 -16.84 -3.47 1.75
N TYR A 11 -17.48 -4.42 1.07
CA TYR A 11 -18.18 -4.14 -0.20
C TYR A 11 -19.48 -3.37 -0.03
N LYS A 12 -20.17 -3.56 1.08
CA LYS A 12 -21.48 -2.93 1.35
C LYS A 12 -21.35 -1.46 1.75
N ARG A 13 -20.20 -1.08 2.37
CA ARG A 13 -20.00 0.24 2.96
C ARG A 13 -18.64 0.84 2.62
N GLN A 14 -18.09 0.52 1.47
CA GLN A 14 -16.76 0.97 1.11
C GLN A 14 -16.66 2.49 1.08
N VAL A 15 -15.89 3.05 1.99
CA VAL A 15 -15.39 4.42 1.90
C VAL A 15 -14.22 4.40 0.93
N LYS A 16 -14.40 4.99 -0.25
CA LYS A 16 -13.32 5.10 -1.22
C LYS A 16 -12.32 6.15 -0.75
N SER A 17 -11.06 5.79 -0.74
CA SER A 17 -9.97 6.74 -0.47
C SER A 17 -9.91 7.82 -1.54
N ASP A 18 -9.64 9.06 -1.12
CA ASP A 18 -9.46 10.18 -2.06
C ASP A 18 -8.14 10.07 -2.83
N VAL A 19 -7.12 9.44 -2.25
CA VAL A 19 -5.87 9.09 -2.91
C VAL A 19 -5.71 7.58 -2.87
N VAL A 20 -5.47 6.98 -4.02
CA VAL A 20 -5.19 5.55 -4.18
C VAL A 20 -3.80 5.43 -4.78
N ALA A 21 -2.87 4.90 -4.01
CA ALA A 21 -1.55 4.53 -4.49
C ALA A 21 -1.56 3.09 -5.01
N PRO A 22 -0.73 2.76 -6.01
CA PRO A 22 -0.57 1.39 -6.47
C PRO A 22 -0.07 0.48 -5.35
N ASP A 23 -0.58 -0.74 -5.28
CA ASP A 23 -0.08 -1.80 -4.41
C ASP A 23 0.12 -3.10 -5.20
N MET A 24 0.80 -4.07 -4.60
CA MET A 24 1.15 -5.33 -5.26
C MET A 24 -0.07 -6.22 -5.56
N TYR A 25 -1.22 -5.96 -4.93
CA TYR A 25 -2.45 -6.73 -5.09
C TYR A 25 -3.46 -6.07 -6.02
N LYS A 26 -3.14 -4.91 -6.59
CA LYS A 26 -4.06 -4.09 -7.40
C LYS A 26 -4.75 -4.86 -8.55
N TYR A 27 -4.08 -5.85 -9.11
CA TYR A 27 -4.57 -6.63 -10.24
C TYR A 27 -4.89 -8.09 -9.87
N ILE A 28 -4.88 -8.41 -8.58
CA ILE A 28 -5.20 -9.74 -8.08
C ILE A 28 -6.60 -9.69 -7.48
N ASP A 29 -7.45 -10.55 -7.97
CA ASP A 29 -8.80 -10.73 -7.43
C ASP A 29 -8.69 -11.51 -6.10
N VAL A 30 -8.85 -10.83 -4.97
CA VAL A 30 -8.69 -11.38 -3.61
C VAL A 30 -9.97 -11.29 -2.80
N GLY A 31 -11.06 -10.90 -3.40
CA GLY A 31 -12.33 -10.69 -2.71
C GLY A 31 -13.28 -11.84 -2.86
N GLU A 32 -14.20 -12.04 -1.91
CA GLU A 32 -15.25 -13.04 -2.03
C GLU A 32 -16.11 -12.85 -3.29
N LYS A 33 -16.26 -11.62 -3.78
CA LYS A 33 -16.98 -11.34 -5.05
C LYS A 33 -16.32 -11.98 -6.27
N ASP A 34 -15.02 -12.29 -6.18
CA ASP A 34 -14.18 -12.79 -7.25
C ASP A 34 -14.06 -14.33 -7.21
N GLU A 35 -14.65 -14.96 -6.18
CA GLU A 35 -14.77 -16.42 -6.09
C GLU A 35 -15.77 -16.99 -7.10
N GLU A 36 -15.61 -18.26 -7.50
CA GLU A 36 -16.50 -18.92 -8.46
C GLU A 36 -17.98 -18.94 -8.00
N ASN A 37 -18.23 -18.99 -6.70
CA ASN A 37 -19.55 -19.01 -6.10
C ASN A 37 -19.65 -18.00 -4.95
N PRO A 38 -19.63 -16.69 -5.24
CA PRO A 38 -19.66 -15.67 -4.22
C PRO A 38 -20.99 -15.65 -3.46
N LEU A 39 -20.95 -15.35 -2.18
CA LEU A 39 -22.17 -15.17 -1.39
C LEU A 39 -22.92 -13.92 -1.87
N ILE A 40 -24.20 -14.09 -2.14
CA ILE A 40 -25.09 -12.99 -2.51
C ILE A 40 -25.28 -12.07 -1.30
N TRP A 41 -25.16 -10.78 -1.50
CA TRP A 41 -25.38 -9.76 -0.46
C TRP A 41 -26.48 -8.78 -0.87
N ASP A 42 -27.18 -8.24 0.11
CA ASP A 42 -28.15 -7.16 -0.09
C ASP A 42 -27.44 -5.81 -0.17
N GLN A 43 -27.78 -4.99 -1.15
CA GLN A 43 -27.31 -3.60 -1.21
C GLN A 43 -28.08 -2.76 -0.19
N ILE A 44 -27.35 -2.19 0.76
CA ILE A 44 -27.90 -1.24 1.74
C ILE A 44 -27.63 0.19 1.23
N ASN A 45 -28.67 0.99 1.13
CA ASN A 45 -28.52 2.39 0.76
C ASN A 45 -27.65 3.14 1.78
N PRO A 46 -26.73 4.00 1.33
CA PRO A 46 -25.89 4.77 2.22
C PRO A 46 -26.74 5.69 3.11
N THR A 47 -26.43 5.71 4.39
CA THR A 47 -27.07 6.63 5.35
C THR A 47 -26.67 8.06 5.04
N LYS A 48 -27.65 8.96 5.04
CA LYS A 48 -27.35 10.41 4.97
C LYS A 48 -26.61 10.84 6.22
N HIS A 49 -25.46 11.45 6.05
CA HIS A 49 -24.64 11.98 7.14
C HIS A 49 -24.07 13.34 6.76
N ASN A 50 -23.78 14.16 7.74
CA ASN A 50 -23.06 15.40 7.52
C ASN A 50 -21.58 15.07 7.30
N LYS A 51 -21.04 15.48 6.15
CA LYS A 51 -19.59 15.33 5.90
C LYS A 51 -18.83 16.29 6.81
N TRP A 52 -17.80 15.81 7.45
CA TRP A 52 -16.86 16.65 8.16
C TRP A 52 -16.04 17.48 7.17
N SER A 53 -16.01 18.79 7.35
CA SER A 53 -15.38 19.77 6.44
C SER A 53 -14.19 20.49 7.09
N GLY A 54 -13.47 19.82 7.99
CA GLY A 54 -12.49 20.44 8.88
C GLY A 54 -11.25 21.06 8.25
N TYR A 55 -10.99 20.86 6.95
CA TYR A 55 -9.83 21.44 6.25
C TYR A 55 -10.30 22.14 4.97
N GLU A 56 -10.08 23.47 4.89
CA GLU A 56 -10.52 24.26 3.72
C GLU A 56 -9.75 23.90 2.44
N ASN A 57 -8.44 23.61 2.57
CA ASN A 57 -7.56 23.26 1.44
C ASN A 57 -7.48 21.77 1.16
N TYR A 58 -8.45 20.98 1.65
CA TYR A 58 -8.42 19.51 1.51
C TYR A 58 -8.25 19.06 0.05
N ALA A 59 -9.00 19.65 -0.88
CA ALA A 59 -8.93 19.31 -2.30
C ALA A 59 -7.55 19.57 -2.94
N GLU A 60 -6.88 20.65 -2.52
CA GLU A 60 -5.53 20.98 -2.98
C GLU A 60 -4.50 19.93 -2.49
N VAL A 61 -4.55 19.55 -1.22
CA VAL A 61 -3.68 18.52 -0.65
C VAL A 61 -3.86 17.18 -1.34
N ILE A 62 -5.11 16.78 -1.60
CA ILE A 62 -5.40 15.56 -2.35
C ILE A 62 -4.80 15.62 -3.76
N GLN A 63 -4.93 16.75 -4.45
CA GLN A 63 -4.36 16.89 -5.80
C GLN A 63 -2.84 16.82 -5.78
N LYS A 64 -2.18 17.47 -4.81
CA LYS A 64 -0.72 17.40 -4.63
C LYS A 64 -0.26 15.96 -4.39
N SER A 65 -0.97 15.24 -3.51
CA SER A 65 -0.65 13.83 -3.24
C SER A 65 -0.82 12.96 -4.49
N ARG A 66 -1.90 13.12 -5.25
CA ARG A 66 -2.09 12.41 -6.52
C ARG A 66 -0.95 12.68 -7.51
N ASN A 67 -0.48 13.92 -7.59
CA ASN A 67 0.65 14.27 -8.44
C ASN A 67 1.94 13.56 -7.96
N ARG A 68 2.26 13.63 -6.67
CA ARG A 68 3.43 12.93 -6.10
C ARG A 68 3.40 11.43 -6.37
N VAL A 69 2.24 10.80 -6.16
CA VAL A 69 2.08 9.36 -6.43
C VAL A 69 2.27 9.05 -7.91
N SER A 70 1.71 9.87 -8.82
CA SER A 70 1.81 9.65 -10.27
C SER A 70 3.21 9.92 -10.84
N GLU A 71 3.99 10.80 -10.22
CA GLU A 71 5.35 11.16 -10.63
C GLU A 71 6.43 10.29 -9.95
N SER A 72 6.06 9.51 -8.97
CA SER A 72 6.99 8.70 -8.19
C SER A 72 7.40 7.44 -8.95
N LYS A 73 8.71 7.34 -9.25
CA LYS A 73 9.32 6.14 -9.87
C LYS A 73 9.04 4.86 -9.07
N ILE A 74 9.01 4.95 -7.73
CA ILE A 74 8.77 3.77 -6.89
C ILE A 74 7.32 3.28 -6.99
N PHE A 75 6.35 4.19 -6.99
CA PHE A 75 4.94 3.80 -7.22
C PHE A 75 4.72 3.25 -8.64
N GLU A 76 5.42 3.78 -9.64
CA GLU A 76 5.41 3.22 -10.98
C GLU A 76 5.95 1.78 -10.99
N LEU A 77 7.09 1.53 -10.33
CA LEU A 77 7.67 0.19 -10.20
C LEU A 77 6.76 -0.79 -9.45
N VAL A 78 6.04 -0.32 -8.41
CA VAL A 78 5.05 -1.14 -7.70
C VAL A 78 3.90 -1.53 -8.63
N ASP A 79 3.38 -0.60 -9.44
CA ASP A 79 2.32 -0.88 -10.41
C ASP A 79 2.77 -1.85 -11.52
N GLU A 80 3.99 -1.69 -12.02
CA GLU A 80 4.59 -2.61 -13.00
C GLU A 80 4.79 -4.01 -12.39
N ASN A 81 5.27 -4.09 -11.14
CA ASN A 81 5.42 -5.36 -10.43
C ASN A 81 4.07 -6.06 -10.23
N ALA A 82 3.04 -5.31 -9.83
CA ALA A 82 1.68 -5.84 -9.69
C ALA A 82 1.13 -6.41 -11.02
N LYS A 83 1.36 -5.71 -12.13
CA LYS A 83 1.00 -6.19 -13.48
C LYS A 83 1.77 -7.46 -13.85
N TRP A 84 3.07 -7.49 -13.53
CA TRP A 84 3.90 -8.66 -13.82
C TRP A 84 3.45 -9.87 -12.99
N ILE A 85 3.17 -9.70 -11.69
CA ILE A 85 2.65 -10.77 -10.82
C ILE A 85 1.33 -11.31 -11.39
N ASN A 86 0.40 -10.44 -11.75
CA ASN A 86 -0.87 -10.86 -12.33
C ASN A 86 -0.67 -11.63 -13.65
N ALA A 87 0.24 -11.18 -14.51
CA ALA A 87 0.58 -11.89 -15.74
C ALA A 87 1.17 -13.27 -15.48
N GLN A 88 2.02 -13.41 -14.46
CA GLN A 88 2.60 -14.71 -14.09
C GLN A 88 1.55 -15.66 -13.49
N GLN A 89 0.63 -15.16 -12.67
CA GLN A 89 -0.46 -15.99 -12.12
C GLN A 89 -1.41 -16.52 -13.19
N ASN A 90 -1.61 -15.75 -14.26
CA ASN A 90 -2.47 -16.13 -15.39
C ASN A 90 -1.74 -16.86 -16.51
N LYS A 91 -0.46 -17.24 -16.32
CA LYS A 91 0.34 -17.98 -17.29
C LYS A 91 0.19 -19.48 -17.04
N PHE A 92 -0.62 -20.14 -17.84
CA PHE A 92 -0.87 -21.58 -17.71
C PHE A 92 -0.08 -22.41 -18.72
N ASP A 93 0.46 -21.81 -19.78
CA ASP A 93 1.18 -22.48 -20.84
C ASP A 93 2.70 -22.31 -20.70
N PHE A 94 3.39 -23.42 -20.60
CA PHE A 94 4.85 -23.46 -20.51
C PHE A 94 5.44 -24.30 -21.64
N SER A 95 6.44 -23.75 -22.34
CA SER A 95 7.13 -24.47 -23.39
C SER A 95 8.01 -25.58 -22.80
N LEU A 96 7.89 -26.79 -23.33
CA LEU A 96 8.79 -27.92 -23.02
C LEU A 96 10.11 -27.85 -23.82
N ASN A 97 10.27 -26.88 -24.73
CA ASN A 97 11.52 -26.64 -25.42
C ASN A 97 12.51 -25.94 -24.49
N LEU A 98 13.66 -26.58 -24.25
CA LEU A 98 14.69 -26.09 -23.32
C LEU A 98 15.19 -24.68 -23.67
N ASN A 99 15.41 -24.39 -24.95
CA ASN A 99 15.88 -23.06 -25.37
C ASN A 99 14.83 -21.98 -25.08
N GLN A 100 13.57 -22.25 -25.39
CA GLN A 100 12.48 -21.31 -25.10
C GLN A 100 12.25 -21.11 -23.61
N PHE A 101 12.35 -22.20 -22.84
CA PHE A 101 12.27 -22.13 -21.39
C PHE A 101 13.39 -21.26 -20.80
N SER A 102 14.63 -21.45 -21.26
CA SER A 102 15.77 -20.63 -20.81
C SER A 102 15.57 -19.16 -21.11
N ILE A 103 15.14 -18.80 -22.34
CA ILE A 103 14.87 -17.41 -22.72
C ILE A 103 13.79 -16.80 -21.82
N ASN A 104 12.71 -17.52 -21.57
CA ASN A 104 11.64 -17.05 -20.70
C ASN A 104 12.11 -16.86 -19.24
N SER A 105 12.91 -17.80 -18.73
CA SER A 105 13.50 -17.71 -17.39
C SER A 105 14.45 -16.53 -17.24
N ASP A 106 15.27 -16.24 -18.25
CA ASP A 106 16.17 -15.08 -18.24
C ASP A 106 15.39 -13.76 -18.25
N TYR A 107 14.28 -13.70 -19.00
CA TYR A 107 13.37 -12.55 -18.99
C TYR A 107 12.74 -12.37 -17.62
N ASP A 108 12.20 -13.43 -17.01
CA ASP A 108 11.57 -13.38 -15.70
C ASP A 108 12.59 -12.94 -14.63
N ASN A 109 13.82 -13.49 -14.65
CA ASN A 109 14.91 -13.09 -13.76
C ASN A 109 15.31 -11.63 -13.92
N SER A 110 15.32 -11.10 -15.14
CA SER A 110 15.63 -9.67 -15.39
C SER A 110 14.54 -8.75 -14.83
N SER A 111 13.28 -9.17 -14.93
CA SER A 111 12.13 -8.46 -14.36
C SER A 111 12.19 -8.44 -12.84
N ILE A 112 12.48 -9.58 -12.21
CA ILE A 112 12.65 -9.68 -10.75
C ILE A 112 13.74 -8.72 -10.26
N LYS A 113 14.89 -8.68 -10.91
CA LYS A 113 15.98 -7.76 -10.56
C LYS A 113 15.59 -6.29 -10.66
N LYS A 114 14.75 -5.92 -11.63
CA LYS A 114 14.22 -4.56 -11.72
C LYS A 114 13.38 -4.19 -10.49
N PHE A 115 12.60 -5.12 -9.98
CA PHE A 115 11.72 -4.90 -8.83
C PHE A 115 12.44 -4.93 -7.48
N GLU A 116 13.70 -5.42 -7.42
CA GLU A 116 14.54 -5.32 -6.21
C GLU A 116 14.73 -3.85 -5.78
N GLU A 117 14.66 -2.87 -6.70
CA GLU A 117 14.71 -1.44 -6.37
C GLU A 117 13.58 -1.03 -5.38
N ILE A 118 12.45 -1.73 -5.36
CA ILE A 118 11.35 -1.47 -4.41
C ILE A 118 11.77 -1.86 -2.98
N GLU A 119 12.50 -2.96 -2.83
CA GLU A 119 12.99 -3.44 -1.53
C GLU A 119 14.15 -2.58 -1.00
N ASP A 120 14.92 -1.97 -1.90
CA ASP A 120 16.04 -1.10 -1.58
C ASP A 120 15.61 0.34 -1.27
N TYR A 121 14.33 0.67 -1.46
CA TYR A 121 13.80 1.98 -1.13
C TYR A 121 13.97 2.29 0.36
N ILE A 122 14.48 3.49 0.64
CA ILE A 122 14.59 4.03 1.99
C ILE A 122 14.05 5.47 1.97
N ASN A 123 13.05 5.73 2.83
CA ASN A 123 12.52 7.06 3.01
C ASN A 123 13.46 7.94 3.87
N THR A 124 13.20 9.24 3.87
CA THR A 124 13.98 10.24 4.63
C THR A 124 13.52 10.42 6.07
N LEU A 125 12.55 9.64 6.54
CA LEU A 125 11.94 9.79 7.85
C LEU A 125 12.90 9.41 8.98
N VAL A 126 12.94 10.24 10.01
CA VAL A 126 13.66 9.95 11.26
C VAL A 126 12.71 9.26 12.23
N ILE A 127 12.86 7.93 12.34
CA ILE A 127 12.00 7.11 13.19
C ILE A 127 12.70 6.86 14.52
N SER A 128 12.04 7.24 15.61
CA SER A 128 12.55 7.04 16.97
C SER A 128 11.47 6.57 17.92
N SER A 129 11.85 5.76 18.90
CA SER A 129 10.95 5.34 19.96
C SER A 129 10.62 6.49 20.90
N LEU A 130 9.40 6.48 21.45
CA LEU A 130 8.97 7.46 22.44
C LEU A 130 9.79 7.39 23.73
N PRO A 131 9.94 8.48 24.51
CA PRO A 131 10.79 8.51 25.70
C PRO A 131 10.50 7.38 26.71
N TYR A 132 9.23 7.09 26.99
CA TYR A 132 8.83 6.02 27.90
C TYR A 132 9.14 4.61 27.35
N GLU A 133 9.13 4.43 26.03
CA GLU A 133 9.50 3.17 25.40
C GLU A 133 11.01 2.93 25.45
N LYS A 134 11.82 3.99 25.30
CA LYS A 134 13.28 3.90 25.37
C LYS A 134 13.75 3.29 26.71
N ILE A 135 13.05 3.58 27.81
CA ILE A 135 13.35 3.02 29.14
C ILE A 135 13.09 1.51 29.13
N LYS A 136 11.97 1.07 28.57
CA LYS A 136 11.62 -0.36 28.47
C LYS A 136 12.57 -1.13 27.56
N ILE A 137 12.88 -0.56 26.40
CA ILE A 137 13.75 -1.15 25.39
C ILE A 137 15.17 -1.36 25.95
N LYS A 138 15.70 -0.40 26.71
CA LYS A 138 17.05 -0.46 27.28
C LYS A 138 17.26 -1.67 28.20
N ASN A 139 16.20 -2.18 28.83
CA ASN A 139 16.24 -3.28 29.79
C ASN A 139 15.84 -4.64 29.17
N ASP A 140 15.49 -4.67 27.88
CA ASP A 140 15.03 -5.88 27.19
C ASP A 140 15.64 -5.95 25.77
N THR A 141 16.66 -6.78 25.62
CA THR A 141 17.39 -6.95 24.33
C THR A 141 16.52 -7.56 23.22
N VAL A 142 15.52 -8.38 23.60
CA VAL A 142 14.58 -8.97 22.63
C VAL A 142 13.65 -7.89 22.10
N LEU A 143 13.14 -7.04 22.99
CA LEU A 143 12.30 -5.90 22.63
C LEU A 143 13.08 -4.89 21.77
N GLU A 144 14.34 -4.63 22.10
CA GLU A 144 15.24 -3.77 21.31
C GLU A 144 15.38 -4.29 19.88
N SER A 145 15.67 -5.57 19.72
CA SER A 145 15.82 -6.21 18.43
C SER A 145 14.54 -6.17 17.58
N LYS A 146 13.38 -6.38 18.22
CA LYS A 146 12.08 -6.26 17.56
C LYS A 146 11.80 -4.83 17.12
N ARG A 147 12.08 -3.85 17.96
CA ARG A 147 11.87 -2.43 17.66
C ARG A 147 12.77 -1.96 16.53
N LYS A 148 14.04 -2.39 16.53
CA LYS A 148 14.99 -2.08 15.46
C LYS A 148 14.52 -2.62 14.10
N ARG A 149 14.05 -3.87 14.06
CA ARG A 149 13.48 -4.45 12.83
C ARG A 149 12.26 -3.68 12.35
N TRP A 150 11.35 -3.34 13.27
CA TRP A 150 10.16 -2.58 12.94
C TRP A 150 10.49 -1.17 12.41
N ASN A 151 11.38 -0.44 13.08
CA ASN A 151 11.84 0.86 12.61
C ASN A 151 12.49 0.80 11.21
N ASN A 152 13.24 -0.27 10.94
CA ASN A 152 13.82 -0.49 9.61
C ASN A 152 12.74 -0.80 8.55
N SER A 153 11.69 -1.52 8.92
CA SER A 153 10.54 -1.75 8.04
C SER A 153 9.82 -0.44 7.71
N LEU A 154 9.56 0.41 8.70
CA LEU A 154 8.93 1.72 8.49
C LEU A 154 9.77 2.65 7.60
N LYS A 155 11.11 2.55 7.64
CA LYS A 155 11.99 3.31 6.75
C LYS A 155 11.87 2.89 5.28
N LYS A 156 11.43 1.67 5.02
CA LYS A 156 11.22 1.14 3.68
C LYS A 156 9.78 1.33 3.18
N ASP A 157 8.91 1.90 4.01
CA ASP A 157 7.50 2.06 3.69
C ASP A 157 7.26 3.37 2.91
N ILE A 158 6.94 3.22 1.62
CA ILE A 158 6.65 4.34 0.72
C ILE A 158 5.28 4.98 1.03
N TYR A 159 4.31 4.18 1.50
CA TYR A 159 2.98 4.65 1.83
C TYR A 159 2.99 5.51 3.09
N LEU A 160 3.79 5.10 4.10
CA LEU A 160 3.99 5.87 5.32
C LEU A 160 4.58 7.26 5.01
N ASN A 161 5.56 7.32 4.10
CA ASN A 161 6.16 8.59 3.69
C ASN A 161 5.12 9.52 3.05
N GLU A 162 4.30 9.01 2.14
CA GLU A 162 3.26 9.81 1.50
C GLU A 162 2.14 10.21 2.48
N ALA A 163 1.76 9.34 3.41
CA ALA A 163 0.78 9.66 4.45
C ALA A 163 1.28 10.81 5.35
N ILE A 164 2.56 10.84 5.68
CA ILE A 164 3.18 11.93 6.47
C ILE A 164 3.19 13.22 5.66
N ASN A 165 3.54 13.19 4.37
CA ASN A 165 3.49 14.37 3.51
C ASN A 165 2.08 15.00 3.48
N ILE A 166 1.04 14.17 3.34
CA ILE A 166 -0.35 14.63 3.40
C ILE A 166 -0.66 15.29 4.76
N LEU A 167 -0.27 14.62 5.86
CA LEU A 167 -0.54 15.14 7.21
C LEU A 167 0.19 16.45 7.49
N GLU A 168 1.42 16.61 7.01
CA GLU A 168 2.19 17.84 7.16
C GLU A 168 1.55 19.00 6.39
N GLU A 169 1.10 18.77 5.18
CA GLU A 169 0.41 19.77 4.38
C GLU A 169 -0.91 20.20 5.02
N LEU A 170 -1.73 19.26 5.49
CA LEU A 170 -2.97 19.53 6.20
C LEU A 170 -2.74 20.34 7.49
N LYS A 171 -1.69 20.03 8.25
CA LYS A 171 -1.36 20.74 9.50
C LYS A 171 -0.90 22.17 9.23
N LEU A 172 -0.10 22.39 8.20
CA LEU A 172 0.38 23.71 7.80
C LEU A 172 -0.79 24.61 7.37
N ASN A 173 -1.72 24.10 6.61
CA ASN A 173 -2.90 24.83 6.14
C ASN A 173 -3.86 25.21 7.29
N PHE A 174 -3.93 24.38 8.33
CA PHE A 174 -4.76 24.65 9.51
C PHE A 174 -4.15 25.73 10.43
N ILE A 175 -2.83 25.82 10.52
CA ILE A 175 -2.14 26.81 11.38
C ILE A 175 -2.08 28.20 10.72
N GLY A 176 -2.18 28.29 9.40
CA GLY A 176 -2.09 29.54 8.65
C GLY A 176 -3.31 30.45 8.78
N GLU A 177 -4.40 30.00 9.40
CA GLU A 177 -5.67 30.72 9.53
C GLU A 177 -6.00 31.20 10.95
N ASN A 178 -5.06 31.10 11.91
CA ASN A 178 -5.15 31.72 13.23
C ASN A 178 -4.23 32.96 13.29
#